data_22961964dd97c4be1e35d6fcb866575a
#
_entry.id   22961964dd97c4be1e35d6fcb866575a
#
_cell.length_a   1.000
_cell.length_b   1.000
_cell.length_c   1.000
_cell.angle_alpha   90.00
_cell.angle_beta   90.00
_cell.angle_gamma   90.00
#
_symmetry.space_group_name_H-M   'P 1'
#
loop_
_entity.id
_entity.type
_entity.pdbx_description
1 polymer ?
#
loop_
_entity_poly.entity_id
_entity_poly.type
_entity_poly.pdbx_seq_one_letter_code
_entity_poly.pdbx_strand_id
1 'polypeptide(L)' 'SWALDFVPVKFITKELCELAVEKDGRALDFVPVKFITKELRKLAVKN' A
#
# COMPACT_ATOMS: atom_id res chain seq x y z
N SER A 1 12.23 4.00 -5.66
CA SER A 1 11.71 3.06 -4.67
C SER A 1 10.84 3.78 -3.63
N TRP A 2 9.95 3.05 -3.05
CA TRP A 2 8.96 3.56 -2.13
C TRP A 2 9.33 3.22 -0.69
N ALA A 3 8.75 3.95 0.25
CA ALA A 3 9.01 3.68 1.67
C ALA A 3 8.74 2.23 2.04
N LEU A 4 7.72 1.62 1.47
CA LEU A 4 7.36 0.25 1.78
C LEU A 4 8.42 -0.76 1.35
N ASP A 5 9.30 -0.41 0.41
CA ASP A 5 10.36 -1.29 -0.04
C ASP A 5 11.32 -1.66 1.09
N PHE A 6 11.45 -0.77 2.06
CA PHE A 6 12.45 -0.91 3.12
C PHE A 6 11.86 -1.30 4.45
N VAL A 7 10.54 -1.48 4.52
CA VAL A 7 9.87 -1.82 5.76
C VAL A 7 9.66 -3.33 5.82
N PRO A 8 10.16 -4.01 6.87
CA PRO A 8 9.87 -5.44 7.01
C PRO A 8 8.36 -5.69 7.02
N VAL A 9 7.95 -6.76 6.36
CA VAL A 9 6.54 -7.06 6.21
C VAL A 9 5.82 -7.10 7.56
N LYS A 10 6.47 -7.57 8.61
CA LYS A 10 5.85 -7.69 9.93
C LYS A 10 5.46 -6.34 10.54
N PHE A 11 6.05 -5.26 10.04
CA PHE A 11 5.72 -3.91 10.52
C PHE A 11 4.73 -3.18 9.62
N ILE A 12 4.35 -3.79 8.50
CA ILE A 12 3.40 -3.17 7.58
C ILE A 12 1.99 -3.43 8.10
N THR A 13 1.22 -2.34 8.27
CA THR A 13 -0.16 -2.43 8.72
C THR A 13 -1.09 -1.98 7.61
N LYS A 14 -2.38 -2.27 7.78
CA LYS A 14 -3.39 -1.84 6.83
C LYS A 14 -3.38 -0.31 6.69
N GLU A 15 -3.28 0.38 7.82
CA GLU A 15 -3.28 1.85 7.82
C GLU A 15 -2.07 2.40 7.07
N LEU A 16 -0.92 1.78 7.25
CA LEU A 16 0.28 2.21 6.55
C LEU A 16 0.13 2.02 5.04
N CYS A 17 -0.47 0.90 4.63
CA CYS A 17 -0.71 0.63 3.22
C CYS A 17 -1.67 1.65 2.62
N GLU A 18 -2.72 1.99 3.35
CA GLU A 18 -3.68 2.98 2.88
C GLU A 18 -3.03 4.35 2.70
N LEU A 19 -2.19 4.73 3.65
CA LEU A 19 -1.49 6.00 3.56
C LEU A 19 -0.54 6.03 2.37
N ALA A 20 0.20 4.95 2.17
CA ALA A 20 1.16 4.86 1.07
C ALA A 20 0.46 4.95 -0.29
N VAL A 21 -0.64 4.20 -0.45
CA VAL A 21 -1.39 4.18 -1.70
C VAL A 21 -2.07 5.52 -1.96
N GLU A 22 -2.51 6.18 -0.89
CA GLU A 22 -3.11 7.51 -1.00
C GLU A 22 -2.12 8.53 -1.56
N LYS A 23 -0.86 8.41 -1.17
CA LYS A 23 0.16 9.32 -1.63
C LYS A 23 0.65 8.98 -3.04
N ASP A 24 0.69 7.71 -3.37
CA ASP A 24 1.12 7.26 -4.69
C ASP A 24 0.50 5.89 -4.97
N GLY A 25 -0.39 5.85 -5.96
CA GLY A 25 -1.09 4.61 -6.31
C GLY A 25 -0.15 3.47 -6.66
N ARG A 26 1.05 3.78 -7.13
CA ARG A 26 2.03 2.75 -7.48
C ARG A 26 2.51 1.97 -6.25
N ALA A 27 2.30 2.52 -5.06
CA ALA A 27 2.66 1.83 -3.83
C ALA A 27 1.91 0.53 -3.66
N LEU A 28 0.78 0.35 -4.36
CA LEU A 28 0.01 -0.88 -4.31
C LEU A 28 0.86 -2.10 -4.66
N ASP A 29 1.84 -1.94 -5.54
CA ASP A 29 2.72 -3.03 -5.96
C ASP A 29 3.58 -3.56 -4.80
N PHE A 30 3.72 -2.78 -3.75
CA PHE A 30 4.55 -3.16 -2.60
C PHE A 30 3.73 -3.58 -1.39
N VAL A 31 2.42 -3.58 -1.52
CA VAL A 31 1.53 -3.97 -0.42
C VAL A 31 1.43 -5.49 -0.36
N PRO A 32 1.61 -6.09 0.83
CA PRO A 32 1.39 -7.54 0.96
C PRO A 32 -0.03 -7.91 0.53
N VAL A 33 -0.14 -9.04 -0.14
CA VAL A 33 -1.41 -9.49 -0.70
C VAL A 33 -2.53 -9.50 0.33
N LYS A 34 -2.21 -9.88 1.57
CA LYS A 34 -3.22 -9.95 2.63
C LYS A 34 -3.87 -8.61 2.95
N PHE A 35 -3.22 -7.51 2.59
CA PHE A 35 -3.78 -6.18 2.84
C PHE A 35 -4.44 -5.58 1.59
N ILE A 36 -4.31 -6.24 0.43
CA ILE A 36 -4.90 -5.73 -0.79
C ILE A 36 -6.39 -6.03 -0.78
N THR A 37 -7.20 -4.98 -0.73
CA THR A 37 -8.65 -5.09 -0.75
C THR A 37 -9.18 -4.34 -1.96
N LYS A 38 -10.48 -4.55 -2.23
CA LYS A 38 -11.15 -3.84 -3.30
C LYS A 38 -11.07 -2.32 -3.07
N GLU A 39 -11.25 -1.92 -1.82
CA GLU A 39 -11.19 -0.50 -1.45
C GLU A 39 -9.79 0.07 -1.68
N LEU A 40 -8.76 -0.69 -1.36
CA LEU A 40 -7.40 -0.23 -1.55
C LEU A 40 -7.08 -0.08 -3.03
N ARG A 41 -7.56 -1.00 -3.85
CA ARG A 41 -7.38 -0.91 -5.30
C ARG A 41 -8.07 0.33 -5.86
N LYS A 42 -9.26 0.64 -5.37
CA LYS A 42 -9.97 1.83 -5.80
C LYS A 42 -9.21 3.09 -5.44
N LEU A 43 -8.62 3.09 -4.25
CA LEU A 43 -7.82 4.23 -3.81
C LEU A 43 -6.60 4.41 -4.70
N ALA A 44 -5.96 3.31 -5.09
CA ALA A 44 -4.80 3.36 -5.98
C ALA A 44 -5.17 3.95 -7.34
N VAL A 45 -6.33 3.60 -7.87
CA VAL A 45 -6.78 4.09 -9.16
C VAL A 45 -7.05 5.58 -9.13
N LYS A 46 -7.54 6.09 -8.00
CA LYS A 46 -7.81 7.53 -7.85
C LYS A 46 -6.53 8.36 -7.91
N ASN A 47 -5.45 7.79 -7.50
CA ASN A 47 -4.18 8.48 -7.46
C ASN A 47 -3.27 8.03 -8.58
#